data_2d60f074cf31760107338baad87cb223
#
_entry.id   2d60f074cf31760107338baad87cb223
#
_cell.length_a   1.000
_cell.length_b   1.000
_cell.length_c   1.000
_cell.angle_alpha   90.00
_cell.angle_beta   90.00
_cell.angle_gamma   90.00
#
_symmetry.space_group_name_H-M   'P 1'
#
loop_
_entity.id
_entity.type
_entity.pdbx_description
1 polymer ?
#
loop_
_entity_poly.entity_id
_entity_poly.type
_entity_poly.pdbx_seq_one_letter_code
_entity_poly.pdbx_strand_id
1 'polypeptide(L)'
;VSRWYELCDSAGIYVMDEADCETHGLRGTLTSTPDWNAAFLDRAVRMAERDKNHPSIIFWSLGNESGFGANHAAMAGWLHTFDPTRLVHYEGAQTPYQPAKGLSEKDFDETDPACVDVMSRFYPRVKAEYLNPGVPEGSDKERAENARWEHLLDIAMRKNDNRPVLTSEYAHCMGNALGNFKEYWEEIYSHPRMAGGFIWDWVDQGIYAPGTNHVLYGGDFGDKPNLKAFCLNGVVFSDRSVSAKYQEVKHTYAPVWITQKGDEIWVKNHHSHLSLEDFSCQYQVTKNGALVQEGELKMPSVQPGDSARLCSLHDFKTYNNTDCRLNLAVISQQGVEVGREQIALSDDLYEAGRKLAADAMKRYKSSRRLVTLSTAELLARNFSVIPQFF
;
A
#
# COMPACT_ATOMS: atom_id res chain seq x y z
N VAL A 1 -12.20 -15.68 13.15
CA VAL A 1 -11.95 -16.08 14.56
C VAL A 1 -12.42 -14.96 15.46
N SER A 2 -13.39 -15.19 16.38
CA SER A 2 -14.01 -14.15 17.23
C SER A 2 -12.98 -13.25 17.94
N ARG A 3 -11.88 -13.83 18.43
CA ARG A 3 -10.81 -13.10 19.10
C ARG A 3 -10.19 -11.96 18.25
N TRP A 4 -10.21 -12.10 16.93
CA TRP A 4 -9.72 -11.05 16.02
C TRP A 4 -10.54 -9.76 16.16
N TYR A 5 -11.87 -9.88 16.13
CA TYR A 5 -12.77 -8.73 16.23
C TYR A 5 -12.68 -8.07 17.60
N GLU A 6 -12.59 -8.85 18.68
CA GLU A 6 -12.37 -8.31 20.04
C GLU A 6 -11.09 -7.48 20.14
N LEU A 7 -10.02 -7.92 19.48
CA LEU A 7 -8.76 -7.18 19.43
C LEU A 7 -8.89 -5.89 18.62
N CYS A 8 -9.59 -5.94 17.48
CA CYS A 8 -9.85 -4.76 16.67
C CYS A 8 -10.73 -3.75 17.41
N ASP A 9 -11.77 -4.22 18.10
CA ASP A 9 -12.62 -3.37 18.97
C ASP A 9 -11.79 -2.66 20.05
N SER A 10 -10.90 -3.41 20.72
CA SER A 10 -10.05 -2.86 21.77
C SER A 10 -8.99 -1.89 21.25
N ALA A 11 -8.45 -2.15 20.07
CA ALA A 11 -7.39 -1.34 19.45
C ALA A 11 -7.91 -0.16 18.64
N GLY A 12 -9.24 -0.08 18.38
CA GLY A 12 -9.84 0.96 17.56
C GLY A 12 -9.49 0.79 16.07
N ILE A 13 -9.31 -0.46 15.59
CA ILE A 13 -8.98 -0.78 14.21
C ILE A 13 -10.27 -1.03 13.44
N TYR A 14 -10.50 -0.30 12.37
CA TYR A 14 -11.64 -0.56 11.48
C TYR A 14 -11.48 -1.88 10.73
N VAL A 15 -12.59 -2.57 10.56
CA VAL A 15 -12.66 -3.88 9.91
C VAL A 15 -13.68 -3.83 8.77
N MET A 16 -13.29 -4.37 7.64
CA MET A 16 -14.20 -4.84 6.59
C MET A 16 -14.34 -6.34 6.78
N ASP A 17 -15.51 -6.78 7.23
CA ASP A 17 -15.76 -8.21 7.43
C ASP A 17 -16.30 -8.82 6.15
N GLU A 18 -15.71 -9.92 5.72
CA GLU A 18 -15.96 -10.49 4.41
C GLU A 18 -16.53 -11.89 4.46
N ALA A 19 -17.59 -12.11 3.69
CA ALA A 19 -18.18 -13.41 3.51
C ALA A 19 -17.22 -14.37 2.80
N ASP A 20 -17.16 -15.61 3.28
CA ASP A 20 -16.35 -16.69 2.71
C ASP A 20 -16.90 -17.14 1.35
N CYS A 21 -16.79 -16.26 0.36
CA CYS A 21 -17.23 -16.46 -1.02
C CYS A 21 -16.08 -16.14 -1.97
N GLU A 22 -15.39 -17.16 -2.46
CA GLU A 22 -14.41 -17.03 -3.51
C GLU A 22 -14.57 -18.12 -4.55
N THR A 23 -14.71 -17.72 -5.83
CA THR A 23 -14.85 -18.64 -6.96
C THR A 23 -14.00 -18.20 -8.15
N HIS A 24 -12.78 -17.70 -7.88
CA HIS A 24 -11.87 -17.08 -8.85
C HIS A 24 -11.71 -17.88 -10.17
N GLY A 25 -11.50 -19.20 -10.06
CA GLY A 25 -11.35 -20.07 -11.23
C GLY A 25 -12.62 -20.24 -12.07
N LEU A 26 -13.81 -19.99 -11.51
CA LEU A 26 -15.12 -20.08 -12.19
C LEU A 26 -15.73 -18.72 -12.48
N ARG A 27 -15.15 -17.65 -11.96
CA ARG A 27 -15.62 -16.28 -12.11
C ARG A 27 -17.10 -16.13 -11.77
N GLY A 28 -17.88 -15.48 -12.63
CA GLY A 28 -19.31 -15.23 -12.45
C GLY A 28 -20.24 -16.44 -12.63
N THR A 29 -19.72 -17.65 -12.84
CA THR A 29 -20.57 -18.82 -13.12
C THR A 29 -21.45 -19.15 -11.92
N LEU A 30 -20.89 -19.34 -10.74
CA LEU A 30 -21.65 -19.71 -9.54
C LEU A 30 -22.49 -18.55 -9.02
N THR A 31 -21.98 -17.32 -9.12
CA THR A 31 -22.66 -16.12 -8.65
C THR A 31 -23.90 -15.76 -9.46
N SER A 32 -24.01 -16.29 -10.69
CA SER A 32 -25.16 -16.10 -11.58
C SER A 32 -26.09 -17.32 -11.65
N THR A 33 -25.73 -18.46 -11.06
CA THR A 33 -26.50 -19.69 -11.11
C THR A 33 -27.46 -19.77 -9.92
N PRO A 34 -28.79 -19.88 -10.14
CA PRO A 34 -29.80 -19.86 -9.08
C PRO A 34 -29.63 -20.95 -8.04
N ASP A 35 -29.15 -22.15 -8.41
CA ASP A 35 -28.95 -23.27 -7.49
C ASP A 35 -27.95 -22.99 -6.37
N TRP A 36 -27.08 -22.00 -6.57
CA TRP A 36 -26.08 -21.55 -5.58
C TRP A 36 -26.57 -20.41 -4.68
N ASN A 37 -27.74 -19.86 -4.94
CA ASN A 37 -28.24 -18.69 -4.20
C ASN A 37 -28.26 -18.93 -2.68
N ALA A 38 -28.82 -20.06 -2.23
CA ALA A 38 -28.88 -20.39 -0.81
C ALA A 38 -27.49 -20.47 -0.16
N ALA A 39 -26.51 -21.02 -0.88
CA ALA A 39 -25.14 -21.13 -0.38
C ALA A 39 -24.44 -19.77 -0.23
N PHE A 40 -24.64 -18.85 -1.16
CA PHE A 40 -24.12 -17.48 -1.07
C PHE A 40 -24.79 -16.72 0.08
N LEU A 41 -26.13 -16.76 0.13
CA LEU A 41 -26.89 -16.06 1.17
C LEU A 41 -26.56 -16.57 2.58
N ASP A 42 -26.41 -17.90 2.79
CA ASP A 42 -26.06 -18.50 4.07
C ASP A 42 -24.73 -17.94 4.61
N ARG A 43 -23.73 -17.70 3.75
CA ARG A 43 -22.46 -17.12 4.15
C ARG A 43 -22.61 -15.68 4.66
N ALA A 44 -23.34 -14.84 3.97
CA ALA A 44 -23.61 -13.47 4.41
C ALA A 44 -24.38 -13.44 5.73
N VAL A 45 -25.42 -14.28 5.85
CA VAL A 45 -26.24 -14.41 7.06
C VAL A 45 -25.38 -14.82 8.26
N ARG A 46 -24.60 -15.89 8.12
CA ARG A 46 -23.73 -16.40 9.21
C ARG A 46 -22.68 -15.39 9.64
N MET A 47 -22.05 -14.71 8.69
CA MET A 47 -21.10 -13.64 8.97
C MET A 47 -21.75 -12.53 9.79
N ALA A 48 -22.80 -11.92 9.26
CA ALA A 48 -23.43 -10.77 9.90
C ALA A 48 -24.09 -11.13 11.25
N GLU A 49 -24.75 -12.29 11.37
CA GLU A 49 -25.35 -12.73 12.63
C GLU A 49 -24.31 -13.00 13.72
N ARG A 50 -23.14 -13.54 13.35
CA ARG A 50 -22.04 -13.79 14.29
C ARG A 50 -21.40 -12.50 14.78
N ASP A 51 -21.17 -11.54 13.84
CA ASP A 51 -20.21 -10.45 14.06
C ASP A 51 -20.89 -9.07 14.22
N LYS A 52 -22.22 -8.97 14.09
CA LYS A 52 -23.00 -7.71 14.18
C LYS A 52 -22.71 -6.83 15.39
N ASN A 53 -22.28 -7.40 16.51
CA ASN A 53 -22.05 -6.68 17.75
C ASN A 53 -20.62 -6.12 17.89
N HIS A 54 -19.78 -6.25 16.87
CA HIS A 54 -18.42 -5.69 16.86
C HIS A 54 -18.43 -4.27 16.29
N PRO A 55 -18.14 -3.22 17.10
CA PRO A 55 -18.15 -1.84 16.63
C PRO A 55 -16.99 -1.52 15.68
N SER A 56 -15.94 -2.33 15.66
CA SER A 56 -14.84 -2.20 14.71
C SER A 56 -15.26 -2.46 13.26
N ILE A 57 -16.28 -3.28 13.05
CA ILE A 57 -16.78 -3.60 11.69
C ILE A 57 -17.56 -2.42 11.16
N ILE A 58 -17.08 -1.84 10.07
CA ILE A 58 -17.72 -0.70 9.39
C ILE A 58 -18.27 -1.03 8.01
N PHE A 59 -17.82 -2.15 7.43
CA PHE A 59 -18.28 -2.67 6.14
C PHE A 59 -18.60 -4.15 6.22
N TRP A 60 -19.62 -4.57 5.46
CA TRP A 60 -19.87 -5.96 5.09
C TRP A 60 -19.43 -6.19 3.65
N SER A 61 -18.50 -7.12 3.41
CA SER A 61 -18.05 -7.49 2.07
C SER A 61 -18.64 -8.81 1.63
N LEU A 62 -19.03 -8.90 0.35
CA LEU A 62 -19.76 -10.05 -0.19
C LEU A 62 -18.84 -11.20 -0.62
N GLY A 63 -17.52 -11.02 -0.59
CA GLY A 63 -16.55 -12.02 -1.00
C GLY A 63 -15.47 -11.47 -1.90
N ASN A 64 -14.72 -12.37 -2.56
CA ASN A 64 -13.53 -12.06 -3.33
C ASN A 64 -13.56 -12.72 -4.71
N GLU A 65 -13.08 -12.02 -5.73
CA GLU A 65 -12.73 -12.46 -7.10
C GLU A 65 -13.68 -13.51 -7.74
N SER A 66 -14.98 -13.39 -7.49
CA SER A 66 -15.99 -14.36 -7.94
C SER A 66 -16.83 -13.87 -9.12
N GLY A 67 -16.44 -12.77 -9.76
CA GLY A 67 -17.30 -12.05 -10.69
C GLY A 67 -18.52 -11.49 -9.98
N PHE A 68 -19.47 -10.94 -10.70
CA PHE A 68 -20.72 -10.40 -10.14
C PHE A 68 -21.94 -11.08 -10.74
N GLY A 69 -22.93 -11.36 -9.90
CA GLY A 69 -24.18 -11.99 -10.34
C GLY A 69 -25.33 -11.80 -9.36
N ALA A 70 -26.50 -12.36 -9.71
CA ALA A 70 -27.74 -12.24 -8.94
C ALA A 70 -27.59 -12.71 -7.48
N ASN A 71 -26.72 -13.68 -7.21
CA ASN A 71 -26.49 -14.19 -5.85
C ASN A 71 -25.85 -13.14 -4.95
N HIS A 72 -24.89 -12.35 -5.48
CA HIS A 72 -24.32 -11.20 -4.75
C HIS A 72 -25.36 -10.11 -4.48
N ALA A 73 -26.21 -9.80 -5.48
CA ALA A 73 -27.29 -8.83 -5.28
C ALA A 73 -28.29 -9.28 -4.20
N ALA A 74 -28.57 -10.58 -4.10
CA ALA A 74 -29.40 -11.14 -3.04
C ALA A 74 -28.74 -11.02 -1.66
N MET A 75 -27.43 -11.30 -1.53
CA MET A 75 -26.67 -11.08 -0.30
C MET A 75 -26.72 -9.61 0.13
N ALA A 76 -26.46 -8.69 -0.79
CA ALA A 76 -26.49 -7.25 -0.52
C ALA A 76 -27.88 -6.80 -0.05
N GLY A 77 -28.94 -7.22 -0.73
CA GLY A 77 -30.32 -6.90 -0.35
C GLY A 77 -30.69 -7.41 1.05
N TRP A 78 -30.21 -8.59 1.42
CA TRP A 78 -30.41 -9.11 2.76
C TRP A 78 -29.64 -8.30 3.80
N LEU A 79 -28.35 -8.00 3.55
CA LEU A 79 -27.51 -7.21 4.46
C LEU A 79 -28.08 -5.80 4.69
N HIS A 80 -28.52 -5.10 3.64
CA HIS A 80 -29.17 -3.79 3.77
C HIS A 80 -30.45 -3.83 4.62
N THR A 81 -31.18 -4.96 4.58
CA THR A 81 -32.38 -5.14 5.40
C THR A 81 -32.02 -5.48 6.84
N PHE A 82 -31.02 -6.32 7.03
CA PHE A 82 -30.60 -6.81 8.34
C PHE A 82 -29.84 -5.74 9.14
N ASP A 83 -28.90 -5.05 8.51
CA ASP A 83 -28.06 -4.03 9.12
C ASP A 83 -27.92 -2.79 8.19
N PRO A 84 -28.88 -1.86 8.25
CA PRO A 84 -28.83 -0.65 7.43
C PRO A 84 -27.76 0.37 7.90
N THR A 85 -27.00 0.07 8.95
CA THR A 85 -26.01 0.99 9.54
C THR A 85 -24.63 0.85 8.94
N ARG A 86 -24.31 -0.29 8.33
CA ARG A 86 -23.02 -0.59 7.71
C ARG A 86 -23.14 -0.66 6.20
N LEU A 87 -22.10 -0.17 5.53
CA LEU A 87 -22.04 -0.18 4.06
C LEU A 87 -21.71 -1.58 3.54
N VAL A 88 -22.29 -1.92 2.40
CA VAL A 88 -22.05 -3.16 1.69
C VAL A 88 -21.01 -2.93 0.61
N HIS A 89 -19.98 -3.76 0.61
CA HIS A 89 -18.86 -3.75 -0.33
C HIS A 89 -18.80 -5.04 -1.14
N TYR A 90 -18.35 -4.94 -2.37
CA TYR A 90 -17.84 -6.06 -3.17
C TYR A 90 -17.00 -5.54 -4.34
N GLU A 91 -15.74 -5.99 -4.42
CA GLU A 91 -14.82 -5.55 -5.48
C GLU A 91 -15.27 -5.99 -6.88
N GLY A 92 -15.87 -7.17 -6.99
CA GLY A 92 -16.38 -7.71 -8.24
C GLY A 92 -17.67 -7.08 -8.75
N ALA A 93 -18.33 -6.21 -7.97
CA ALA A 93 -19.48 -5.42 -8.39
C ALA A 93 -19.03 -4.28 -9.31
N GLN A 94 -18.58 -4.66 -10.48
CA GLN A 94 -18.18 -3.77 -11.56
C GLN A 94 -19.03 -4.08 -12.78
N THR A 95 -19.22 -3.09 -13.63
CA THR A 95 -19.72 -3.34 -14.98
C THR A 95 -18.85 -4.41 -15.65
N PRO A 96 -19.43 -5.32 -16.44
CA PRO A 96 -18.72 -6.49 -16.97
C PRO A 96 -17.39 -6.08 -17.59
N TYR A 97 -16.30 -6.46 -16.96
CA TYR A 97 -14.93 -6.12 -17.37
C TYR A 97 -14.51 -6.76 -18.71
N GLN A 98 -15.27 -7.74 -19.19
CA GLN A 98 -15.03 -8.27 -20.53
C GLN A 98 -16.11 -7.73 -21.46
N PRO A 99 -15.74 -6.93 -22.47
CA PRO A 99 -16.65 -6.75 -23.58
C PRO A 99 -17.03 -8.13 -24.09
N ALA A 100 -18.31 -8.45 -24.01
CA ALA A 100 -18.83 -9.46 -24.91
C ALA A 100 -18.27 -9.09 -26.29
N LYS A 101 -17.69 -10.04 -27.03
CA LYS A 101 -17.04 -9.77 -28.31
C LYS A 101 -17.89 -8.79 -29.12
N GLY A 102 -17.37 -7.59 -29.34
CA GLY A 102 -18.03 -6.55 -30.11
C GLY A 102 -18.54 -5.31 -29.37
N LEU A 103 -18.41 -5.23 -28.04
CA LEU A 103 -18.64 -3.99 -27.29
C LEU A 103 -17.36 -3.14 -27.26
N SER A 104 -17.49 -1.84 -27.49
CA SER A 104 -16.41 -0.88 -27.34
C SER A 104 -16.32 -0.38 -25.91
N GLU A 105 -15.20 0.24 -25.52
CA GLU A 105 -15.04 0.88 -24.21
C GLU A 105 -16.14 1.93 -23.91
N LYS A 106 -16.77 2.46 -24.95
CA LYS A 106 -17.87 3.44 -24.84
C LYS A 106 -19.22 2.81 -24.46
N ASP A 107 -19.32 1.49 -24.51
CA ASP A 107 -20.54 0.74 -24.20
C ASP A 107 -20.56 0.27 -22.72
N PHE A 108 -19.54 0.65 -21.92
CA PHE A 108 -19.52 0.39 -20.48
C PHE A 108 -20.38 1.44 -19.77
N ASP A 109 -21.29 0.96 -18.94
CA ASP A 109 -21.98 1.80 -17.97
C ASP A 109 -20.91 2.42 -17.05
N GLU A 110 -20.92 3.74 -16.88
CA GLU A 110 -19.96 4.46 -16.03
C GLU A 110 -20.20 4.21 -14.54
N THR A 111 -21.22 3.46 -14.17
CA THR A 111 -21.58 3.18 -12.79
C THR A 111 -21.47 1.71 -12.43
N ASP A 112 -20.93 1.42 -11.25
CA ASP A 112 -20.99 0.07 -10.67
C ASP A 112 -22.42 -0.27 -10.22
N PRO A 113 -22.80 -1.57 -10.11
CA PRO A 113 -24.13 -1.97 -9.65
C PRO A 113 -24.55 -1.28 -8.37
N ALA A 114 -25.79 -0.80 -8.33
CA ALA A 114 -26.33 -0.01 -7.22
C ALA A 114 -26.58 -0.82 -5.93
N CYS A 115 -26.41 -2.14 -5.97
CA CYS A 115 -26.58 -2.99 -4.78
C CYS A 115 -25.40 -2.93 -3.81
N VAL A 116 -24.27 -2.30 -4.18
CA VAL A 116 -23.15 -2.03 -3.30
C VAL A 116 -23.00 -0.54 -3.02
N ASP A 117 -22.54 -0.20 -1.83
CA ASP A 117 -22.48 1.18 -1.34
C ASP A 117 -21.10 1.80 -1.55
N VAL A 118 -20.14 1.04 -2.05
CA VAL A 118 -18.74 1.45 -2.23
C VAL A 118 -18.27 1.05 -3.61
N MET A 119 -17.62 1.97 -4.30
CA MET A 119 -16.88 1.66 -5.53
C MET A 119 -15.50 1.13 -5.17
N SER A 120 -15.18 -0.08 -5.61
CA SER A 120 -13.94 -0.74 -5.25
C SER A 120 -13.21 -1.28 -6.46
N ARG A 121 -11.88 -1.27 -6.38
CA ARG A 121 -11.00 -1.83 -7.40
C ARG A 121 -9.85 -2.58 -6.77
N PHE A 122 -9.37 -3.60 -7.46
CA PHE A 122 -8.09 -4.24 -7.20
C PHE A 122 -7.02 -3.60 -8.06
N TYR A 123 -5.89 -3.26 -7.46
CA TYR A 123 -4.69 -2.74 -8.12
C TYR A 123 -4.97 -1.65 -9.17
N PRO A 124 -5.76 -0.63 -8.84
CA PRO A 124 -5.99 0.49 -9.76
C PRO A 124 -4.67 1.24 -9.97
N ARG A 125 -4.60 2.01 -11.04
CA ARG A 125 -3.44 2.86 -11.28
C ARG A 125 -3.42 4.05 -10.35
N VAL A 126 -2.22 4.47 -10.02
CA VAL A 126 -1.90 5.78 -9.49
C VAL A 126 -1.08 6.51 -10.55
N LYS A 127 -1.47 7.71 -10.92
CA LYS A 127 -0.84 8.59 -11.92
C LYS A 127 -0.52 7.92 -13.27
N ALA A 128 -1.01 8.50 -14.34
CA ALA A 128 -0.87 7.96 -15.71
C ALA A 128 0.59 7.76 -16.16
N GLU A 129 1.52 8.55 -15.62
CA GLU A 129 2.95 8.47 -15.94
C GLU A 129 3.68 7.27 -15.34
N TYR A 130 3.08 6.55 -14.42
CA TYR A 130 3.68 5.34 -13.80
C TYR A 130 3.35 4.04 -14.54
N LEU A 131 3.11 4.16 -15.82
CA LEU A 131 2.99 3.01 -16.70
C LEU A 131 4.35 2.31 -16.86
N ASN A 132 4.33 1.00 -17.08
CA ASN A 132 5.55 0.25 -17.33
C ASN A 132 6.40 0.92 -18.43
N PRO A 133 7.64 1.34 -18.14
CA PRO A 133 8.46 2.01 -19.14
C PRO A 133 8.62 1.18 -20.41
N GLY A 134 8.31 1.77 -21.56
CA GLY A 134 8.41 1.11 -22.86
C GLY A 134 7.21 0.22 -23.27
N VAL A 135 6.17 0.15 -22.44
CA VAL A 135 4.89 -0.45 -22.81
C VAL A 135 3.93 0.68 -23.16
N PRO A 136 3.44 0.76 -24.40
CA PRO A 136 2.50 1.80 -24.79
C PRO A 136 1.21 1.73 -24.00
N GLU A 137 0.75 2.86 -23.52
CA GLU A 137 -0.55 2.99 -22.84
C GLU A 137 -1.67 2.47 -23.76
N GLY A 138 -2.59 1.71 -23.18
CA GLY A 138 -3.69 1.13 -23.95
C GLY A 138 -3.31 -0.07 -24.81
N SER A 139 -2.06 -0.55 -24.76
CA SER A 139 -1.63 -1.73 -25.51
C SER A 139 -2.13 -3.04 -24.89
N ASP A 140 -2.28 -4.09 -25.72
CA ASP A 140 -2.68 -5.42 -25.23
C ASP A 140 -1.68 -6.00 -24.22
N LYS A 141 -0.41 -5.64 -24.31
CA LYS A 141 0.61 -6.07 -23.36
C LYS A 141 0.42 -5.41 -22.00
N GLU A 142 0.16 -4.14 -21.99
CA GLU A 142 -0.20 -3.44 -20.74
C GLU A 142 -1.47 -4.03 -20.15
N ARG A 143 -2.47 -4.33 -20.98
CA ARG A 143 -3.72 -4.98 -20.60
C ARG A 143 -3.51 -6.34 -19.95
N ALA A 144 -2.61 -7.12 -20.41
CA ALA A 144 -2.31 -8.43 -19.86
C ALA A 144 -1.58 -8.35 -18.52
N GLU A 145 -0.73 -7.34 -18.33
CA GLU A 145 0.11 -7.17 -17.14
C GLU A 145 -0.61 -6.41 -16.01
N ASN A 146 -1.47 -5.45 -16.39
CA ASN A 146 -2.26 -4.66 -15.45
C ASN A 146 -3.73 -4.89 -15.74
N ALA A 147 -4.33 -5.86 -15.12
CA ALA A 147 -5.69 -6.30 -15.43
C ALA A 147 -6.74 -5.18 -15.28
N ARG A 148 -6.40 -4.01 -14.73
CA ARG A 148 -7.34 -2.92 -14.48
C ARG A 148 -6.72 -1.57 -14.82
N TRP A 149 -7.37 -0.91 -15.76
CA TRP A 149 -6.95 0.33 -16.42
C TRP A 149 -7.37 1.55 -15.67
N GLU A 150 -8.34 1.40 -14.76
CA GLU A 150 -8.98 2.53 -14.14
C GLU A 150 -8.00 3.20 -13.19
N HIS A 151 -7.86 4.48 -13.40
CA HIS A 151 -7.15 5.34 -12.48
C HIS A 151 -8.07 5.65 -11.28
N LEU A 152 -7.58 5.47 -10.07
CA LEU A 152 -8.40 5.57 -8.86
C LEU A 152 -9.06 6.96 -8.73
N LEU A 153 -8.32 8.01 -9.03
CA LEU A 153 -8.83 9.39 -9.00
C LEU A 153 -9.94 9.63 -10.04
N ASP A 154 -9.82 9.05 -11.24
CA ASP A 154 -10.85 9.20 -12.29
C ASP A 154 -12.17 8.59 -11.85
N ILE A 155 -12.15 7.45 -11.14
CA ILE A 155 -13.33 6.84 -10.55
C ILE A 155 -13.96 7.78 -9.51
N ALA A 156 -13.15 8.36 -8.65
CA ALA A 156 -13.62 9.30 -7.64
C ALA A 156 -14.19 10.61 -8.23
N MET A 157 -13.73 11.00 -9.41
CA MET A 157 -14.21 12.20 -10.12
C MET A 157 -15.49 11.98 -10.94
N ARG A 158 -16.02 10.76 -11.05
CA ARG A 158 -17.28 10.49 -11.77
C ARG A 158 -18.44 11.30 -11.17
N LYS A 159 -19.14 12.03 -12.02
CA LYS A 159 -20.17 12.99 -11.59
C LYS A 159 -21.50 12.32 -11.21
N ASN A 160 -21.76 11.15 -11.75
CA ASN A 160 -23.05 10.46 -11.59
C ASN A 160 -23.05 9.47 -10.42
N ASP A 161 -21.98 9.43 -9.64
CA ASP A 161 -21.83 8.54 -8.50
C ASP A 161 -21.22 9.28 -7.32
N ASN A 162 -21.86 9.18 -6.14
CA ASN A 162 -21.39 9.83 -4.91
C ASN A 162 -20.84 8.83 -3.88
N ARG A 163 -20.80 7.54 -4.22
CA ARG A 163 -20.32 6.51 -3.31
C ARG A 163 -18.84 6.73 -3.00
N PRO A 164 -18.37 6.36 -1.79
CA PRO A 164 -16.94 6.34 -1.50
C PRO A 164 -16.20 5.38 -2.45
N VAL A 165 -14.93 5.69 -2.72
CA VAL A 165 -14.06 4.90 -3.59
C VAL A 165 -12.90 4.38 -2.76
N LEU A 166 -12.61 3.09 -2.86
CA LEU A 166 -11.45 2.48 -2.23
C LEU A 166 -10.78 1.46 -3.14
N THR A 167 -9.60 1.02 -2.77
CA THR A 167 -8.95 -0.15 -3.38
C THR A 167 -8.91 -1.29 -2.37
N SER A 168 -9.63 -2.37 -2.66
CA SER A 168 -9.74 -3.52 -1.76
C SER A 168 -8.52 -4.43 -1.81
N GLU A 169 -7.69 -4.30 -2.85
CA GLU A 169 -6.31 -4.78 -2.86
C GLU A 169 -5.44 -3.81 -3.63
N TYR A 170 -4.28 -3.49 -3.06
CA TYR A 170 -3.23 -2.73 -3.73
C TYR A 170 -1.86 -3.04 -3.12
N ALA A 171 -0.79 -2.53 -3.75
CA ALA A 171 0.57 -2.67 -3.23
C ALA A 171 0.93 -4.11 -2.87
N HIS A 172 0.70 -5.06 -3.80
CA HIS A 172 1.01 -6.47 -3.61
C HIS A 172 2.44 -6.67 -3.13
N CYS A 173 2.62 -7.19 -1.90
CA CYS A 173 3.91 -7.15 -1.19
C CYS A 173 4.86 -8.28 -1.52
N MET A 174 4.66 -9.02 -2.60
CA MET A 174 5.58 -10.06 -3.04
C MET A 174 6.91 -9.46 -3.51
N GLY A 175 8.01 -10.00 -3.02
CA GLY A 175 9.35 -9.60 -3.45
C GLY A 175 9.74 -8.15 -3.11
N ASN A 176 10.29 -7.43 -4.08
CA ASN A 176 10.67 -6.03 -3.96
C ASN A 176 9.50 -5.11 -4.31
N ALA A 177 8.57 -5.00 -3.40
CA ALA A 177 7.28 -4.34 -3.58
C ALA A 177 7.20 -2.98 -2.88
N LEU A 178 6.00 -2.37 -2.97
CA LEU A 178 5.53 -1.08 -2.52
C LEU A 178 6.01 0.11 -3.37
N GLY A 179 6.25 -0.11 -4.67
CA GLY A 179 6.43 1.02 -5.59
C GLY A 179 5.17 1.90 -5.63
N ASN A 180 5.39 3.22 -5.64
CA ASN A 180 4.33 4.24 -5.73
C ASN A 180 3.33 4.23 -4.54
N PHE A 181 3.70 3.68 -3.39
CA PHE A 181 2.78 3.58 -2.25
C PHE A 181 2.41 4.95 -1.67
N LYS A 182 3.40 5.84 -1.57
CA LYS A 182 3.17 7.23 -1.15
C LYS A 182 2.27 7.98 -2.12
N GLU A 183 2.45 7.81 -3.43
CA GLU A 183 1.66 8.46 -4.47
C GLU A 183 0.19 8.05 -4.43
N TYR A 184 -0.13 6.78 -4.08
CA TYR A 184 -1.51 6.38 -3.81
C TYR A 184 -2.14 7.24 -2.72
N TRP A 185 -1.41 7.48 -1.63
CA TRP A 185 -1.94 8.25 -0.50
C TRP A 185 -1.98 9.75 -0.76
N GLU A 186 -1.08 10.29 -1.58
CA GLU A 186 -1.19 11.66 -2.09
C GLU A 186 -2.51 11.84 -2.87
N GLU A 187 -2.87 10.89 -3.74
CA GLU A 187 -4.14 10.92 -4.46
C GLU A 187 -5.33 10.69 -3.54
N ILE A 188 -5.28 9.70 -2.66
CA ILE A 188 -6.36 9.41 -1.70
C ILE A 188 -6.70 10.64 -0.88
N TYR A 189 -5.71 11.35 -0.35
CA TYR A 189 -5.93 12.59 0.39
C TYR A 189 -6.35 13.78 -0.48
N SER A 190 -6.20 13.69 -1.78
CA SER A 190 -6.57 14.80 -2.70
C SER A 190 -8.06 14.91 -2.98
N HIS A 191 -8.84 13.85 -2.74
CA HIS A 191 -10.25 13.81 -3.11
C HIS A 191 -11.15 13.20 -2.00
N PRO A 192 -12.23 13.90 -1.58
CA PRO A 192 -13.03 13.52 -0.42
C PRO A 192 -13.79 12.19 -0.54
N ARG A 193 -13.99 11.68 -1.77
CA ARG A 193 -14.62 10.38 -1.98
C ARG A 193 -13.65 9.21 -1.83
N MET A 194 -12.34 9.46 -1.88
CA MET A 194 -11.34 8.40 -1.76
C MET A 194 -11.16 8.01 -0.29
N ALA A 195 -11.51 6.78 0.04
CA ALA A 195 -11.60 6.32 1.42
C ALA A 195 -10.35 5.53 1.89
N GLY A 196 -9.47 5.14 0.98
CA GLY A 196 -8.26 4.39 1.33
C GLY A 196 -8.10 3.08 0.57
N GLY A 197 -7.39 2.12 1.18
CA GLY A 197 -7.16 0.82 0.56
C GLY A 197 -6.59 -0.21 1.52
N PHE A 198 -6.59 -1.47 1.08
CA PHE A 198 -6.09 -2.61 1.82
C PHE A 198 -4.86 -3.19 1.11
N ILE A 199 -3.72 -3.21 1.79
CA ILE A 199 -2.48 -3.79 1.25
C ILE A 199 -2.63 -5.31 1.14
N TRP A 200 -2.27 -5.88 0.01
CA TRP A 200 -2.10 -7.32 -0.12
C TRP A 200 -0.63 -7.70 0.00
N ASP A 201 -0.12 -8.25 1.09
CA ASP A 201 -0.82 -8.72 2.27
C ASP A 201 -0.04 -8.24 3.53
N TRP A 202 -0.55 -8.49 4.74
CA TRP A 202 0.14 -8.06 5.96
C TRP A 202 1.31 -8.96 6.34
N VAL A 203 1.12 -10.29 6.28
CA VAL A 203 2.07 -11.28 6.75
C VAL A 203 2.39 -12.29 5.66
N ASP A 204 3.67 -12.56 5.40
CA ASP A 204 4.08 -13.72 4.60
C ASP A 204 3.42 -15.00 5.13
N GLN A 205 2.74 -15.73 4.24
CA GLN A 205 1.95 -16.92 4.59
C GLN A 205 2.79 -18.22 4.55
N GLY A 206 4.11 -18.13 4.49
CA GLY A 206 5.02 -19.26 4.56
C GLY A 206 5.06 -19.89 5.95
N ILE A 207 5.37 -21.17 6.01
CA ILE A 207 5.40 -21.97 7.23
C ILE A 207 6.85 -22.35 7.57
N TYR A 208 7.30 -22.08 8.79
CA TYR A 208 8.63 -22.51 9.22
C TYR A 208 8.75 -24.02 9.32
N ALA A 209 9.78 -24.58 8.71
CA ALA A 209 10.13 -25.97 8.93
C ALA A 209 10.50 -26.20 10.41
N PRO A 210 9.95 -27.24 11.07
CA PRO A 210 10.16 -27.46 12.49
C PRO A 210 11.65 -27.49 12.88
N GLY A 211 12.03 -26.67 13.87
CA GLY A 211 13.40 -26.61 14.38
C GLY A 211 14.41 -25.90 13.47
N THR A 212 13.95 -25.17 12.47
CA THR A 212 14.81 -24.43 11.54
C THR A 212 14.31 -22.99 11.33
N ASN A 213 15.14 -22.16 10.69
CA ASN A 213 14.75 -20.84 10.21
C ASN A 213 14.37 -20.87 8.72
N HIS A 214 14.07 -22.04 8.18
CA HIS A 214 13.72 -22.20 6.77
C HIS A 214 12.21 -22.09 6.59
N VAL A 215 11.79 -21.17 5.71
CA VAL A 215 10.38 -20.95 5.38
C VAL A 215 10.00 -21.84 4.21
N LEU A 216 8.97 -22.65 4.40
CA LEU A 216 8.38 -23.54 3.40
C LEU A 216 7.19 -22.85 2.72
N TYR A 217 7.02 -23.10 1.42
CA TYR A 217 5.95 -22.57 0.59
C TYR A 217 5.50 -23.60 -0.46
N GLY A 218 4.70 -23.20 -1.43
CA GLY A 218 4.10 -24.10 -2.41
C GLY A 218 5.11 -25.02 -3.13
N GLY A 219 4.88 -26.33 -3.04
CA GLY A 219 5.73 -27.38 -3.57
C GLY A 219 6.64 -28.04 -2.54
N ASP A 220 6.96 -27.37 -1.44
CA ASP A 220 7.84 -27.91 -0.39
C ASP A 220 7.17 -29.04 0.43
N PHE A 221 5.85 -29.12 0.37
CA PHE A 221 5.03 -30.15 1.00
C PHE A 221 4.69 -31.31 0.06
N GLY A 222 5.28 -31.34 -1.15
CA GLY A 222 4.96 -32.33 -2.18
C GLY A 222 3.65 -32.06 -2.93
N ASP A 223 3.02 -30.92 -2.68
CA ASP A 223 1.77 -30.47 -3.30
C ASP A 223 1.95 -30.16 -4.79
N LYS A 224 0.97 -30.58 -5.58
CA LYS A 224 0.90 -30.33 -7.04
C LYS A 224 -0.57 -30.25 -7.48
N PRO A 225 -0.97 -29.23 -8.22
CA PRO A 225 -0.19 -28.04 -8.62
C PRO A 225 0.09 -27.08 -7.45
N ASN A 226 1.05 -26.17 -7.62
CA ASN A 226 1.36 -25.12 -6.64
C ASN A 226 1.87 -23.84 -7.33
N LEU A 227 1.86 -22.72 -6.61
CA LEU A 227 2.29 -21.41 -7.09
C LEU A 227 3.64 -20.97 -6.48
N LYS A 228 4.44 -21.91 -5.95
CA LYS A 228 5.75 -21.61 -5.36
C LYS A 228 5.64 -20.56 -4.23
N ALA A 229 6.52 -19.56 -4.27
CA ALA A 229 6.59 -18.49 -3.26
C ALA A 229 5.49 -17.42 -3.39
N PHE A 230 4.41 -17.66 -4.17
CA PHE A 230 3.34 -16.67 -4.36
C PHE A 230 2.56 -16.35 -3.06
N CYS A 231 2.72 -17.15 -2.02
CA CYS A 231 2.20 -16.90 -0.68
C CYS A 231 3.14 -16.07 0.22
N LEU A 232 4.34 -15.69 -0.27
CA LEU A 232 5.27 -14.81 0.44
C LEU A 232 5.06 -13.37 -0.04
N ASN A 233 3.96 -12.77 0.39
CA ASN A 233 3.44 -11.50 -0.09
C ASN A 233 3.14 -10.51 1.05
N GLY A 234 3.74 -10.72 2.22
CA GLY A 234 3.52 -9.89 3.40
C GLY A 234 4.36 -8.61 3.47
N VAL A 235 3.81 -7.60 4.13
CA VAL A 235 4.56 -6.43 4.62
C VAL A 235 5.58 -6.86 5.67
N VAL A 236 5.24 -7.84 6.49
CA VAL A 236 6.13 -8.46 7.48
C VAL A 236 6.38 -9.93 7.14
N PHE A 237 7.49 -10.46 7.62
CA PHE A 237 7.83 -11.87 7.38
C PHE A 237 6.94 -12.83 8.17
N SER A 238 7.00 -14.13 7.84
CA SER A 238 6.20 -15.18 8.50
C SER A 238 6.42 -15.25 10.01
N ASP A 239 7.59 -14.87 10.53
CA ASP A 239 7.92 -14.77 11.97
C ASP A 239 7.49 -13.46 12.62
N ARG A 240 6.84 -12.57 11.85
CA ARG A 240 6.42 -11.21 12.24
C ARG A 240 7.58 -10.22 12.37
N SER A 241 8.80 -10.59 12.02
CA SER A 241 9.89 -9.62 11.91
C SER A 241 9.60 -8.62 10.77
N VAL A 242 10.04 -7.38 10.96
CA VAL A 242 9.76 -6.31 10.00
C VAL A 242 10.66 -6.41 8.77
N SER A 243 10.05 -6.17 7.60
CA SER A 243 10.77 -6.03 6.35
C SER A 243 11.08 -4.57 6.03
N ALA A 244 11.86 -4.31 4.99
CA ALA A 244 12.06 -2.95 4.48
C ALA A 244 10.74 -2.28 4.05
N LYS A 245 9.79 -3.05 3.51
CA LYS A 245 8.44 -2.60 3.10
C LYS A 245 7.66 -1.99 4.26
N TYR A 246 7.81 -2.53 5.46
CA TYR A 246 7.17 -2.02 6.67
C TYR A 246 7.52 -0.56 6.94
N GLN A 247 8.75 -0.14 6.67
CA GLN A 247 9.19 1.23 6.90
C GLN A 247 8.47 2.21 5.97
N GLU A 248 8.25 1.83 4.71
CA GLU A 248 7.47 2.61 3.75
C GLU A 248 6.00 2.72 4.18
N VAL A 249 5.39 1.61 4.61
CA VAL A 249 4.02 1.61 5.15
C VAL A 249 3.91 2.51 6.38
N LYS A 250 4.84 2.37 7.33
CA LYS A 250 4.88 3.21 8.54
C LYS A 250 4.98 4.70 8.20
N HIS A 251 5.83 5.05 7.24
CA HIS A 251 6.04 6.43 6.83
C HIS A 251 4.80 6.99 6.13
N THR A 252 4.25 6.26 5.18
CA THR A 252 3.10 6.71 4.39
C THR A 252 1.81 6.77 5.20
N TYR A 253 1.59 5.80 6.09
CA TYR A 253 0.41 5.78 6.98
C TYR A 253 0.54 6.68 8.20
N ALA A 254 1.68 7.33 8.38
CA ALA A 254 1.87 8.26 9.49
C ALA A 254 0.81 9.37 9.44
N PRO A 255 0.10 9.63 10.55
CA PRO A 255 -0.96 10.65 10.55
C PRO A 255 -0.43 12.09 10.55
N VAL A 256 0.87 12.28 10.67
CA VAL A 256 1.51 13.59 10.54
C VAL A 256 2.56 13.53 9.45
N TRP A 257 2.33 14.27 8.37
CA TRP A 257 3.30 14.39 7.29
C TRP A 257 4.15 15.63 7.46
N ILE A 258 5.44 15.48 7.26
CA ILE A 258 6.42 16.57 7.25
C ILE A 258 6.83 16.78 5.80
N THR A 259 6.77 18.02 5.32
CA THR A 259 7.10 18.37 3.93
C THR A 259 7.99 19.58 3.88
N GLN A 260 8.94 19.58 2.96
CA GLN A 260 9.77 20.75 2.66
C GLN A 260 9.14 21.58 1.54
N LYS A 261 9.05 22.89 1.73
CA LYS A 261 8.63 23.87 0.72
C LYS A 261 9.66 24.99 0.65
N GLY A 262 10.59 24.89 -0.30
CA GLY A 262 11.77 25.78 -0.34
C GLY A 262 12.61 25.60 0.91
N ASP A 263 12.89 26.70 1.63
CA ASP A 263 13.63 26.67 2.89
C ASP A 263 12.76 26.45 4.14
N GLU A 264 11.48 26.24 3.96
CA GLU A 264 10.55 26.02 5.05
C GLU A 264 10.14 24.58 5.20
N ILE A 265 9.97 24.12 6.44
CA ILE A 265 9.45 22.81 6.79
C ILE A 265 8.03 22.99 7.33
N TRP A 266 7.12 22.21 6.79
CA TRP A 266 5.71 22.24 7.10
C TRP A 266 5.25 20.91 7.65
N VAL A 267 4.26 20.93 8.55
CA VAL A 267 3.54 19.76 9.02
C VAL A 267 2.11 19.78 8.53
N LYS A 268 1.62 18.62 8.09
CA LYS A 268 0.23 18.36 7.72
C LYS A 268 -0.37 17.39 8.72
N ASN A 269 -1.53 17.75 9.27
CA ASN A 269 -2.26 16.91 10.21
C ASN A 269 -3.32 16.06 9.46
N HIS A 270 -3.12 14.77 9.38
CA HIS A 270 -4.07 13.80 8.82
C HIS A 270 -4.93 13.11 9.89
N HIS A 271 -4.78 13.45 11.17
CA HIS A 271 -5.73 12.99 12.19
C HIS A 271 -7.14 13.48 11.87
N SER A 272 -8.14 12.69 12.25
CA SER A 272 -9.55 13.06 12.07
C SER A 272 -10.08 13.94 13.22
N HIS A 273 -9.47 13.84 14.43
CA HIS A 273 -10.02 14.45 15.64
C HIS A 273 -8.99 15.11 16.57
N LEU A 274 -7.68 14.92 16.34
CA LEU A 274 -6.63 15.42 17.21
C LEU A 274 -5.94 16.64 16.62
N SER A 275 -5.84 17.74 17.38
CA SER A 275 -4.92 18.84 17.09
C SER A 275 -3.47 18.43 17.42
N LEU A 276 -2.49 19.06 16.76
CA LEU A 276 -1.07 18.77 17.01
C LEU A 276 -0.45 19.63 18.15
N GLU A 277 -1.23 20.44 18.85
CA GLU A 277 -0.69 21.40 19.83
C GLU A 277 0.03 20.76 21.03
N ASP A 278 -0.38 19.53 21.38
CA ASP A 278 0.20 18.76 22.49
C ASP A 278 1.21 17.70 22.03
N PHE A 279 1.58 17.71 20.75
CA PHE A 279 2.64 16.86 20.24
C PHE A 279 4.00 17.58 20.35
N SER A 280 5.08 16.82 20.33
CA SER A 280 6.43 17.37 20.21
C SER A 280 7.09 16.95 18.89
N CYS A 281 8.04 17.76 18.43
CA CYS A 281 8.86 17.40 17.28
C CYS A 281 10.32 17.36 17.69
N GLN A 282 10.88 16.16 17.79
CA GLN A 282 12.29 15.95 18.04
C GLN A 282 13.08 16.11 16.74
N TYR A 283 14.26 16.72 16.82
CA TYR A 283 15.14 16.81 15.67
C TYR A 283 16.56 16.34 15.98
N GLN A 284 17.22 15.80 14.98
CA GLN A 284 18.63 15.46 15.00
C GLN A 284 19.30 15.90 13.70
N VAL A 285 20.43 16.61 13.80
CA VAL A 285 21.28 16.91 12.68
C VAL A 285 22.46 15.96 12.71
N THR A 286 22.67 15.26 11.60
CA THR A 286 23.83 14.37 11.43
C THR A 286 24.79 14.90 10.37
N LYS A 287 26.09 14.69 10.61
CA LYS A 287 27.18 14.99 9.69
C LYS A 287 27.93 13.68 9.39
N ASN A 288 27.89 13.23 8.13
CA ASN A 288 28.46 11.94 7.72
C ASN A 288 27.98 10.78 8.63
N GLY A 289 26.69 10.78 8.98
CA GLY A 289 26.08 9.80 9.86
C GLY A 289 26.31 10.03 11.37
N ALA A 290 27.21 10.91 11.79
CA ALA A 290 27.45 11.23 13.20
C ALA A 290 26.53 12.36 13.67
N LEU A 291 25.91 12.18 14.85
CA LEU A 291 25.07 13.20 15.49
C LEU A 291 25.92 14.41 15.86
N VAL A 292 25.49 15.62 15.47
CA VAL A 292 26.18 16.88 15.74
C VAL A 292 25.30 17.94 16.41
N GLN A 293 23.99 17.79 16.31
CA GLN A 293 23.02 18.67 16.98
C GLN A 293 21.74 17.86 17.20
N GLU A 294 21.09 18.09 18.34
CA GLU A 294 19.74 17.56 18.61
C GLU A 294 18.95 18.52 19.50
N GLY A 295 17.65 18.33 19.52
CA GLY A 295 16.76 19.13 20.34
C GLY A 295 15.29 18.87 20.02
N GLU A 296 14.46 19.77 20.49
CA GLU A 296 13.01 19.71 20.30
C GLU A 296 12.52 21.03 19.69
N LEU A 297 11.60 20.92 18.74
CA LEU A 297 10.86 22.02 18.15
C LEU A 297 9.46 22.08 18.76
N LYS A 298 8.99 23.27 19.04
CA LYS A 298 7.61 23.47 19.47
C LYS A 298 6.67 23.19 18.30
N MET A 299 5.72 22.27 18.50
CA MET A 299 4.67 22.03 17.53
C MET A 299 3.72 23.23 17.43
N PRO A 300 3.35 23.64 16.19
CA PRO A 300 2.26 24.58 16.03
C PRO A 300 0.92 23.91 16.33
N SER A 301 -0.11 24.71 16.71
CA SER A 301 -1.48 24.22 16.78
C SER A 301 -1.99 24.01 15.35
N VAL A 302 -2.20 22.75 14.95
CA VAL A 302 -2.66 22.36 13.63
C VAL A 302 -3.91 21.51 13.79
N GLN A 303 -5.03 22.03 13.32
CA GLN A 303 -6.30 21.31 13.39
C GLN A 303 -6.33 20.13 12.40
N PRO A 304 -7.21 19.14 12.60
CA PRO A 304 -7.41 18.05 11.64
C PRO A 304 -7.61 18.57 10.21
N GLY A 305 -6.87 18.02 9.27
CA GLY A 305 -6.92 18.41 7.86
C GLY A 305 -6.10 19.66 7.50
N ASP A 306 -5.58 20.42 8.47
CA ASP A 306 -4.79 21.63 8.22
C ASP A 306 -3.29 21.38 8.10
N SER A 307 -2.55 22.42 7.72
CA SER A 307 -1.09 22.44 7.66
C SER A 307 -0.57 23.74 8.28
N ALA A 308 0.58 23.65 8.93
CA ALA A 308 1.28 24.84 9.42
C ALA A 308 2.80 24.71 9.20
N ARG A 309 3.47 25.86 9.17
CA ARG A 309 4.93 25.94 9.16
C ARG A 309 5.47 25.46 10.52
N LEU A 310 6.42 24.55 10.51
CA LEU A 310 7.11 24.06 11.68
C LEU A 310 8.37 24.86 11.99
N CYS A 311 9.28 25.00 11.00
CA CYS A 311 10.58 25.68 11.15
C CYS A 311 11.15 26.04 9.80
N SER A 312 12.36 26.62 9.80
CA SER A 312 13.16 26.87 8.60
C SER A 312 14.42 26.00 8.58
N LEU A 313 14.92 25.68 7.39
CA LEU A 313 16.23 25.02 7.24
C LEU A 313 17.36 25.88 7.84
N HIS A 314 17.19 27.20 7.84
CA HIS A 314 18.16 28.15 8.40
C HIS A 314 18.28 28.09 9.93
N ASP A 315 17.34 27.44 10.62
CA ASP A 315 17.39 27.24 12.07
C ASP A 315 18.44 26.18 12.49
N PHE A 316 19.01 25.45 11.52
CA PHE A 316 19.93 24.34 11.75
C PHE A 316 21.33 24.64 11.22
N LYS A 317 22.36 24.11 11.90
CA LYS A 317 23.73 24.19 11.42
C LYS A 317 23.93 23.34 10.16
N THR A 318 24.47 23.96 9.15
CA THR A 318 24.90 23.30 7.92
C THR A 318 26.44 23.15 7.91
N TYR A 319 26.92 22.13 7.21
CA TYR A 319 28.34 21.85 7.08
C TYR A 319 28.66 21.62 5.61
N ASN A 320 29.44 22.51 5.02
CA ASN A 320 29.82 22.42 3.60
C ASN A 320 30.63 21.15 3.30
N ASN A 321 30.42 20.59 2.12
CA ASN A 321 31.13 19.41 1.61
C ASN A 321 31.01 18.15 2.48
N THR A 322 29.89 17.99 3.21
CA THR A 322 29.62 16.82 4.04
C THR A 322 28.19 16.35 3.84
N ASP A 323 27.91 15.08 4.16
CA ASP A 323 26.55 14.60 4.29
C ASP A 323 25.91 15.20 5.55
N CYS A 324 25.07 16.19 5.35
CA CYS A 324 24.36 16.84 6.45
C CYS A 324 22.87 16.58 6.32
N ARG A 325 22.29 15.86 7.28
CA ARG A 325 20.89 15.47 7.29
C ARG A 325 20.19 15.99 8.53
N LEU A 326 18.99 16.52 8.33
CA LEU A 326 18.03 16.83 9.39
C LEU A 326 17.03 15.68 9.47
N ASN A 327 16.98 15.01 10.60
CA ASN A 327 15.98 14.00 10.90
C ASN A 327 14.95 14.61 11.85
N LEU A 328 13.69 14.50 11.50
CA LEU A 328 12.56 15.02 12.29
C LEU A 328 11.67 13.86 12.68
N ALA A 329 11.18 13.86 13.91
CA ALA A 329 10.24 12.88 14.43
C ALA A 329 9.15 13.57 15.26
N VAL A 330 7.89 13.42 14.87
CA VAL A 330 6.75 13.91 15.63
C VAL A 330 6.30 12.84 16.60
N ILE A 331 6.22 13.20 17.86
CA ILE A 331 5.89 12.30 18.96
C ILE A 331 4.57 12.74 19.59
N SER A 332 3.64 11.81 19.74
CA SER A 332 2.36 12.03 20.39
C SER A 332 2.50 12.18 21.91
N GLN A 333 1.46 12.63 22.61
CA GLN A 333 1.40 12.67 24.07
C GLN A 333 1.68 11.32 24.76
N GLN A 334 1.37 10.21 24.07
CA GLN A 334 1.63 8.86 24.57
C GLN A 334 3.06 8.37 24.30
N GLY A 335 3.93 9.22 23.74
CA GLY A 335 5.30 8.87 23.39
C GLY A 335 5.43 8.03 22.12
N VAL A 336 4.38 7.98 21.29
CA VAL A 336 4.40 7.23 20.01
C VAL A 336 4.85 8.14 18.88
N GLU A 337 5.78 7.66 18.04
CA GLU A 337 6.18 8.34 16.81
C GLU A 337 5.04 8.26 15.78
N VAL A 338 4.52 9.42 15.38
CA VAL A 338 3.37 9.60 14.50
C VAL A 338 3.72 10.33 13.19
N GLY A 339 4.96 10.68 12.99
CA GLY A 339 5.48 11.27 11.77
C GLY A 339 7.00 11.31 11.79
N ARG A 340 7.63 11.08 10.65
CA ARG A 340 9.09 11.13 10.52
C ARG A 340 9.47 11.62 9.12
N GLU A 341 10.54 12.42 9.04
CA GLU A 341 11.11 12.81 7.76
C GLU A 341 12.62 13.03 7.90
N GLN A 342 13.34 12.81 6.80
CA GLN A 342 14.76 13.13 6.69
C GLN A 342 14.99 14.10 5.54
N ILE A 343 15.55 15.25 5.83
CA ILE A 343 15.78 16.34 4.88
C ILE A 343 17.29 16.57 4.70
N ALA A 344 17.71 16.74 3.46
CA ALA A 344 19.08 17.15 3.16
C ALA A 344 19.27 18.63 3.52
N LEU A 345 20.22 18.93 4.40
CA LEU A 345 20.63 20.31 4.72
C LEU A 345 21.69 20.87 3.78
N SER A 346 22.35 20.01 2.99
CA SER A 346 23.28 20.42 1.94
C SER A 346 23.10 19.51 0.74
N ASP A 347 22.89 20.11 -0.44
CA ASP A 347 22.79 19.41 -1.72
C ASP A 347 24.15 19.05 -2.33
N ASP A 348 25.26 19.54 -1.74
CA ASP A 348 26.62 19.44 -2.28
C ASP A 348 27.16 18.00 -2.37
N LEU A 349 26.53 17.05 -1.69
CA LEU A 349 27.08 15.69 -1.61
C LEU A 349 26.83 14.85 -2.84
N TYR A 350 25.68 15.00 -3.45
CA TYR A 350 25.41 14.25 -4.68
C TYR A 350 26.40 14.65 -5.75
N GLU A 351 26.69 15.96 -5.88
CA GLU A 351 27.70 16.50 -6.79
C GLU A 351 29.13 16.16 -6.35
N ALA A 352 29.45 16.27 -5.08
CA ALA A 352 30.74 15.86 -4.53
C ALA A 352 30.96 14.34 -4.65
N GLY A 353 29.94 13.52 -4.42
CA GLY A 353 29.98 12.07 -4.59
C GLY A 353 30.14 11.68 -6.05
N ARG A 354 29.44 12.32 -6.98
CA ARG A 354 29.61 12.13 -8.42
C ARG A 354 31.01 12.52 -8.88
N LYS A 355 31.54 13.62 -8.38
CA LYS A 355 32.89 14.10 -8.69
C LYS A 355 33.97 13.14 -8.15
N LEU A 356 33.82 12.69 -6.90
CA LEU A 356 34.67 11.67 -6.29
C LEU A 356 34.66 10.34 -7.05
N ALA A 357 33.46 9.88 -7.44
CA ALA A 357 33.29 8.67 -8.24
C ALA A 357 33.91 8.83 -9.64
N ALA A 358 33.72 9.99 -10.29
CA ALA A 358 34.32 10.29 -11.58
C ALA A 358 35.87 10.37 -11.50
N ASP A 359 36.42 10.95 -10.44
CA ASP A 359 37.85 11.03 -10.20
C ASP A 359 38.46 9.66 -9.84
N ALA A 360 37.74 8.85 -9.06
CA ALA A 360 38.11 7.47 -8.79
C ALA A 360 38.13 6.62 -10.07
N MET A 361 37.12 6.79 -10.93
CA MET A 361 37.04 6.12 -12.24
C MET A 361 38.12 6.58 -13.20
N LYS A 362 38.50 7.89 -13.18
CA LYS A 362 39.64 8.37 -13.97
C LYS A 362 40.95 7.75 -13.50
N ARG A 363 41.21 7.67 -12.17
CA ARG A 363 42.39 7.01 -11.59
C ARG A 363 42.40 5.52 -11.90
N TYR A 364 41.26 4.87 -11.85
CA TYR A 364 41.11 3.46 -12.20
C TYR A 364 41.40 3.20 -13.67
N LYS A 365 40.89 4.03 -14.58
CA LYS A 365 41.12 3.94 -16.03
C LYS A 365 42.59 4.28 -16.41
N SER A 366 43.27 5.13 -15.62
CA SER A 366 44.69 5.48 -15.84
C SER A 366 45.67 4.45 -15.27
N SER A 367 45.24 3.64 -14.31
CA SER A 367 46.02 2.50 -13.82
C SER A 367 45.87 1.32 -14.82
N ARG A 368 46.91 1.01 -15.56
CA ARG A 368 46.96 0.00 -16.65
C ARG A 368 46.74 -1.46 -16.21
N ARG A 369 45.91 -1.72 -15.20
CA ARG A 369 45.52 -3.07 -14.78
C ARG A 369 43.98 -3.17 -14.67
N LEU A 370 43.33 -3.11 -15.80
CA LEU A 370 42.01 -3.72 -15.94
C LEU A 370 42.20 -5.22 -16.14
N VAL A 371 42.09 -6.00 -15.08
CA VAL A 371 41.98 -7.45 -15.20
C VAL A 371 40.48 -7.71 -15.44
N THR A 372 40.11 -7.96 -16.69
CA THR A 372 38.79 -8.48 -17.00
C THR A 372 38.76 -9.94 -16.56
N LEU A 373 38.19 -10.22 -15.41
CA LEU A 373 37.98 -11.59 -14.95
C LEU A 373 36.76 -12.16 -15.64
N SER A 374 36.89 -13.35 -16.22
CA SER A 374 35.75 -14.11 -16.69
C SER A 374 34.86 -14.52 -15.50
N THR A 375 33.57 -14.81 -15.75
CA THR A 375 32.67 -15.32 -14.73
C THR A 375 33.20 -16.57 -14.01
N ALA A 376 33.93 -17.42 -14.73
CA ALA A 376 34.59 -18.59 -14.16
C ALA A 376 35.73 -18.24 -13.18
N GLU A 377 36.52 -17.21 -13.46
CA GLU A 377 37.56 -16.73 -12.57
C GLU A 377 37.05 -16.02 -11.33
N LEU A 378 35.88 -15.32 -11.45
CA LEU A 378 35.16 -14.73 -10.32
C LEU A 378 34.62 -15.81 -9.40
N LEU A 379 34.00 -16.84 -9.94
CA LEU A 379 33.48 -17.99 -9.18
C LEU A 379 34.64 -18.77 -8.49
N ALA A 380 35.75 -18.98 -9.16
CA ALA A 380 36.93 -19.63 -8.59
C ALA A 380 37.58 -18.85 -7.43
N ARG A 381 37.30 -17.55 -7.30
CA ARG A 381 37.76 -16.68 -6.21
C ARG A 381 36.72 -16.49 -5.08
N ASN A 382 35.68 -17.31 -5.04
CA ASN A 382 34.57 -17.25 -4.07
C ASN A 382 33.80 -15.90 -4.04
N PHE A 383 33.75 -15.19 -5.15
CA PHE A 383 32.80 -14.10 -5.30
C PHE A 383 31.46 -14.68 -5.68
N SER A 384 30.51 -14.65 -4.77
CA SER A 384 29.11 -14.93 -5.11
C SER A 384 28.59 -13.80 -5.99
N VAL A 385 28.32 -14.08 -7.25
CA VAL A 385 27.55 -13.20 -8.11
C VAL A 385 26.10 -13.37 -7.68
N ILE A 386 25.59 -12.44 -6.90
CA ILE A 386 24.15 -12.33 -6.69
C ILE A 386 23.58 -11.73 -7.99
N PRO A 387 22.72 -12.44 -8.73
CA PRO A 387 22.05 -11.84 -9.87
C PRO A 387 21.17 -10.69 -9.33
N GLN A 388 21.50 -9.46 -9.69
CA GLN A 388 20.55 -8.37 -9.55
C GLN A 388 19.53 -8.58 -10.67
N PHE A 389 18.36 -9.07 -10.31
CA PHE A 389 17.18 -8.99 -11.17
C PHE A 389 16.69 -7.55 -11.15
N PHE A 390 16.81 -6.89 -12.28
CA PHE A 390 16.14 -5.64 -12.60
C PHE A 390 14.70 -5.94 -12.98
#